data_c9277620a9c30379d33f9edbcd9959b1
#
_entry.id   c9277620a9c30379d33f9edbcd9959b1
#
_cell.length_a   1.000
_cell.length_b   1.000
_cell.length_c   1.000
_cell.angle_alpha   90.00
_cell.angle_beta   90.00
_cell.angle_gamma   90.00
#
_symmetry.space_group_name_H-M   'P 1'
#
loop_
_entity.id
_entity.type
_entity.pdbx_description
1 polymer ?
#
loop_
_entity_poly.entity_id
_entity_poly.type
_entity_poly.pdbx_seq_one_letter_code
_entity_poly.pdbx_strand_id
1 'polypeptide(L)'
;MYKFREGFPAPKGVSAEKVAADLEKARAESGRLTAKSIVEYAQSNPGTDLNLCFEWDDSVAAERYREKQASTLARAIIIVDISEEKERPALVLTVSENVRQYVPAE
;
A
#
# COMPACT_ATOMS: atom_id res chain seq x y z
N MET A 1 -14.14 6.39 -2.44
CA MET A 1 -13.75 6.33 -1.04
C MET A 1 -12.92 5.09 -0.76
N TYR A 2 -11.90 5.22 0.09
CA TYR A 2 -11.03 4.11 0.47
C TYR A 2 -11.13 3.84 1.96
N LYS A 3 -10.93 2.59 2.34
CA LYS A 3 -10.80 2.20 3.73
C LYS A 3 -9.82 1.04 3.84
N PHE A 4 -9.36 0.75 5.05
CA PHE A 4 -8.56 -0.45 5.29
C PHE A 4 -9.48 -1.62 5.53
N ARG A 5 -9.05 -2.81 5.08
CA ARG A 5 -9.78 -4.04 5.32
C ARG A 5 -9.92 -4.27 6.83
N GLU A 6 -11.07 -4.76 7.25
CA GLU A 6 -11.30 -5.11 8.63
C GLU A 6 -10.25 -6.11 9.10
N GLY A 7 -9.68 -5.85 10.28
CA GLY A 7 -8.61 -6.67 10.82
C GLY A 7 -7.21 -6.19 10.48
N PHE A 8 -7.07 -5.26 9.52
CA PHE A 8 -5.75 -4.69 9.23
C PHE A 8 -5.36 -3.73 10.37
N PRO A 9 -4.18 -3.93 10.99
CA PRO A 9 -3.76 -3.10 12.12
C PRO A 9 -3.17 -1.76 11.65
N ALA A 10 -4.04 -0.87 11.15
CA ALA A 10 -3.59 0.43 10.66
C ALA A 10 -3.09 1.28 11.84
N PRO A 11 -1.97 2.00 11.65
CA PRO A 11 -1.48 2.91 12.68
C PRO A 11 -2.49 4.00 12.97
N LYS A 12 -2.51 4.46 14.21
CA LYS A 12 -3.42 5.53 14.62
C LYS A 12 -3.12 6.81 13.84
N GLY A 13 -4.18 7.43 13.35
CA GLY A 13 -4.05 8.69 12.62
C GLY A 13 -3.73 8.55 11.14
N VAL A 14 -3.57 7.32 10.65
CA VAL A 14 -3.30 7.06 9.24
C VAL A 14 -4.62 6.96 8.48
N SER A 15 -4.72 7.68 7.36
CA SER A 15 -5.90 7.70 6.52
C SER A 15 -5.74 6.77 5.31
N ALA A 16 -6.72 5.90 5.07
CA ALA A 16 -6.71 5.05 3.88
C ALA A 16 -6.72 5.87 2.60
N GLU A 17 -7.42 7.01 2.60
CA GLU A 17 -7.45 7.92 1.44
C GLU A 17 -6.05 8.44 1.12
N LYS A 18 -5.31 8.87 2.14
CA LYS A 18 -3.97 9.40 1.95
C LYS A 18 -2.99 8.31 1.55
N VAL A 19 -3.12 7.13 2.15
CA VAL A 19 -2.27 5.99 1.77
C VAL A 19 -2.52 5.61 0.31
N ALA A 20 -3.79 5.57 -0.11
CA ALA A 20 -4.12 5.27 -1.50
C ALA A 20 -3.51 6.29 -2.46
N ALA A 21 -3.55 7.58 -2.09
CA ALA A 21 -2.94 8.64 -2.89
C ALA A 21 -1.42 8.49 -2.95
N ASP A 22 -0.80 8.13 -1.82
CA ASP A 22 0.65 7.91 -1.78
C ASP A 22 1.05 6.71 -2.66
N LEU A 23 0.26 5.64 -2.64
CA LEU A 23 0.52 4.47 -3.48
C LEU A 23 0.42 4.82 -4.97
N GLU A 24 -0.54 5.67 -5.34
CA GLU A 24 -0.65 6.12 -6.73
C GLU A 24 0.57 6.95 -7.15
N LYS A 25 1.06 7.81 -6.26
CA LYS A 25 2.28 8.57 -6.53
C LYS A 25 3.49 7.65 -6.66
N ALA A 26 3.57 6.63 -5.81
CA ALA A 26 4.66 5.65 -5.90
C ALA A 26 4.63 4.92 -7.25
N ARG A 27 3.44 4.54 -7.69
CA ARG A 27 3.27 3.89 -8.99
C ARG A 27 3.69 4.80 -10.14
N ALA A 28 3.31 6.07 -10.07
CA ALA A 28 3.63 7.04 -11.11
C ALA A 28 5.15 7.29 -11.19
N GLU A 29 5.84 7.33 -10.05
CA GLU A 29 7.29 7.59 -10.04
C GLU A 29 8.11 6.41 -10.53
N SER A 30 7.72 5.19 -10.15
CA SER A 30 8.52 4.00 -10.44
C SER A 30 8.08 3.27 -11.71
N GLY A 31 6.92 3.62 -12.25
CA GLY A 31 6.37 2.96 -13.42
C GLY A 31 5.59 1.70 -13.12
N ARG A 32 5.78 1.10 -11.95
CA ARG A 32 5.01 -0.07 -11.48
C ARG A 32 5.03 -0.11 -9.97
N LEU A 33 4.00 -0.69 -9.40
CA LEU A 33 3.86 -0.77 -7.95
C LEU A 33 4.20 -2.18 -7.48
N THR A 34 5.39 -2.32 -6.88
CA THR A 34 5.86 -3.57 -6.30
C THR A 34 6.06 -3.37 -4.81
N ALA A 35 6.21 -4.46 -4.06
CA ALA A 35 6.51 -4.35 -2.64
C ALA A 35 7.77 -3.48 -2.44
N LYS A 36 8.79 -3.69 -3.25
CA LYS A 36 10.03 -2.92 -3.16
C LYS A 36 9.82 -1.45 -3.46
N SER A 37 9.08 -1.12 -4.54
CA SER A 37 8.85 0.29 -4.89
C SER A 37 8.01 1.01 -3.84
N ILE A 38 7.09 0.31 -3.20
CA ILE A 38 6.31 0.88 -2.10
C ILE A 38 7.22 1.25 -0.93
N VAL A 39 8.12 0.33 -0.55
CA VAL A 39 9.07 0.60 0.55
C VAL A 39 9.98 1.76 0.19
N GLU A 40 10.51 1.79 -1.04
CA GLU A 40 11.40 2.86 -1.48
C GLU A 40 10.70 4.22 -1.45
N TYR A 41 9.48 4.28 -1.94
CA TYR A 41 8.71 5.54 -1.91
C TYR A 41 8.45 6.00 -0.47
N ALA A 42 8.02 5.07 0.39
CA ALA A 42 7.75 5.39 1.78
C ALA A 42 8.99 5.89 2.50
N GLN A 43 10.13 5.27 2.24
CA GLN A 43 11.40 5.66 2.85
C GLN A 43 11.84 7.06 2.39
N SER A 44 11.62 7.38 1.13
CA SER A 44 12.00 8.67 0.56
C SER A 44 11.05 9.80 0.91
N ASN A 45 9.89 9.49 1.47
CA ASN A 45 8.84 10.47 1.77
C ASN A 45 8.36 10.32 3.19
N PRO A 46 9.19 10.72 4.19
CA PRO A 46 8.90 10.48 5.61
C PRO A 46 7.68 11.22 6.16
N GLY A 47 7.21 12.24 5.46
CA GLY A 47 6.03 12.98 5.91
C GLY A 47 4.69 12.41 5.47
N THR A 48 4.68 11.23 4.83
CA THR A 48 3.45 10.66 4.28
C THR A 48 2.81 9.67 5.26
N ASP A 49 1.51 9.45 5.09
CA ASP A 49 0.79 8.41 5.83
C ASP A 49 1.33 7.04 5.49
N LEU A 50 1.74 6.83 4.23
CA LEU A 50 2.35 5.57 3.81
C LEU A 50 3.59 5.25 4.63
N ASN A 51 4.44 6.25 4.86
CA ASN A 51 5.65 6.06 5.67
C ASN A 51 5.32 5.57 7.08
N LEU A 52 4.23 6.07 7.66
CA LEU A 52 3.81 5.71 9.02
C LEU A 52 3.37 4.25 9.13
N CYS A 53 3.11 3.58 8.02
CA CYS A 53 2.68 2.18 8.02
C CYS A 53 3.84 1.20 8.17
N PHE A 54 5.08 1.68 8.24
CA PHE A 54 6.27 0.82 8.26
C PHE A 54 7.09 0.97 9.53
N GLU A 55 7.80 -0.08 9.88
CA GLU A 55 8.80 -0.06 10.95
C GLU A 55 10.16 0.29 10.33
N TRP A 56 10.73 1.42 10.72
CA TRP A 56 11.98 1.90 10.14
C TRP A 56 13.22 1.62 11.00
N ASP A 57 13.01 1.10 12.19
CA ASP A 57 14.12 0.74 13.08
C ASP A 57 14.68 -0.62 12.63
N ASP A 58 15.89 -0.62 12.06
CA ASP A 58 16.50 -1.83 11.53
C ASP A 58 16.82 -2.86 12.62
N SER A 59 16.85 -2.47 13.87
CA SER A 59 16.99 -3.43 14.95
C SER A 59 15.72 -4.25 15.17
N VAL A 60 14.58 -3.76 14.66
CA VAL A 60 13.29 -4.40 14.78
C VAL A 60 12.87 -5.05 13.47
N ALA A 61 13.15 -4.39 12.33
CA ALA A 61 12.67 -4.83 11.04
C ALA A 61 13.75 -4.69 9.96
N ALA A 62 13.92 -5.75 9.18
CA ALA A 62 14.80 -5.72 8.02
C ALA A 62 14.00 -5.37 6.78
N GLU A 63 14.70 -5.13 5.65
CA GLU A 63 14.06 -4.76 4.40
C GLU A 63 13.01 -5.76 3.94
N ARG A 64 13.27 -7.06 4.09
CA ARG A 64 12.29 -8.09 3.72
C ARG A 64 11.01 -7.98 4.52
N TYR A 65 11.11 -7.62 5.78
CA TYR A 65 9.94 -7.42 6.62
C TYR A 65 9.13 -6.23 6.12
N ARG A 66 9.80 -5.14 5.73
CA ARG A 66 9.13 -3.97 5.18
C ARG A 66 8.43 -4.29 3.87
N GLU A 67 9.05 -5.11 3.00
CA GLU A 67 8.39 -5.55 1.77
C GLU A 67 7.16 -6.38 2.07
N LYS A 68 7.20 -7.20 3.11
CA LYS A 68 6.04 -7.96 3.54
C LYS A 68 4.95 -7.04 4.06
N GLN A 69 5.33 -6.02 4.83
CA GLN A 69 4.38 -5.00 5.28
C GLN A 69 3.74 -4.29 4.08
N ALA A 70 4.54 -3.96 3.06
CA ALA A 70 4.04 -3.33 1.85
C ALA A 70 3.02 -4.20 1.14
N SER A 71 3.29 -5.51 1.02
CA SER A 71 2.36 -6.44 0.38
C SER A 71 1.05 -6.56 1.16
N THR A 72 1.15 -6.64 2.48
CA THR A 72 -0.04 -6.71 3.34
C THR A 72 -0.87 -5.44 3.21
N LEU A 73 -0.20 -4.28 3.23
CA LEU A 73 -0.86 -2.99 3.10
C LEU A 73 -1.57 -2.86 1.75
N ALA A 74 -0.88 -3.22 0.66
CA ALA A 74 -1.46 -3.09 -0.68
C ALA A 74 -2.75 -3.91 -0.81
N ARG A 75 -2.80 -5.08 -0.17
CA ARG A 75 -3.99 -5.91 -0.21
C ARG A 75 -5.07 -5.46 0.77
N ALA A 76 -4.73 -4.56 1.70
CA ALA A 76 -5.66 -4.11 2.72
C ALA A 76 -6.50 -2.90 2.29
N ILE A 77 -6.13 -2.22 1.20
CA ILE A 77 -6.86 -1.05 0.73
C ILE A 77 -8.10 -1.49 -0.05
N ILE A 78 -9.25 -0.96 0.34
CA ILE A 78 -10.55 -1.31 -0.24
C ILE A 78 -11.21 -0.05 -0.78
N ILE A 79 -11.82 -0.16 -1.95
CA ILE A 79 -12.68 0.88 -2.51
C ILE A 79 -14.12 0.57 -2.07
N VAL A 80 -14.76 1.56 -1.49
CA VAL A 80 -16.17 1.43 -1.10
C VAL A 80 -17.01 2.13 -2.14
N ASP A 81 -17.89 1.39 -2.79
CA ASP A 81 -18.86 1.95 -3.72
C ASP A 81 -20.13 2.29 -2.94
N ILE A 82 -20.31 3.57 -2.68
CA ILE A 82 -21.41 4.05 -1.84
C ILE A 82 -22.76 3.80 -2.49
N SER A 83 -22.82 3.95 -3.83
CA SER A 83 -24.10 3.82 -4.54
C SER A 83 -24.61 2.37 -4.58
N GLU A 84 -23.70 1.39 -4.58
CA GLU A 84 -24.06 -0.01 -4.63
C GLU A 84 -23.84 -0.73 -3.29
N GLU A 85 -23.31 -0.02 -2.31
CA GLU A 85 -22.97 -0.55 -0.99
C GLU A 85 -22.02 -1.77 -1.09
N LYS A 86 -21.12 -1.74 -2.09
CA LYS A 86 -20.19 -2.83 -2.34
C LYS A 86 -18.77 -2.42 -2.00
N GLU A 87 -17.99 -3.39 -1.59
CA GLU A 87 -16.56 -3.23 -1.34
C GLU A 87 -15.80 -4.08 -2.34
N ARG A 88 -14.67 -3.56 -2.80
CA ARG A 88 -13.79 -4.29 -3.71
C ARG A 88 -12.35 -3.90 -3.43
N PRO A 89 -11.38 -4.78 -3.73
CA PRO A 89 -9.96 -4.41 -3.51
C PRO A 89 -9.59 -3.24 -4.43
N ALA A 90 -8.79 -2.33 -3.90
CA ALA A 90 -8.29 -1.20 -4.69
C ALA A 90 -7.15 -1.64 -5.60
N LEU A 91 -6.37 -2.63 -5.15
CA LEU A 91 -5.22 -3.13 -5.89
C LEU A 91 -5.30 -4.65 -5.97
N VAL A 92 -4.82 -5.20 -7.08
CA VAL A 92 -4.68 -6.65 -7.24
C VAL A 92 -3.25 -6.97 -7.62
N LEU A 93 -2.78 -8.12 -7.15
CA LEU A 93 -1.44 -8.60 -7.49
C LEU A 93 -1.48 -9.27 -8.85
N THR A 94 -0.58 -8.86 -9.74
CA THR A 94 -0.40 -9.54 -11.03
C THR A 94 1.04 -10.00 -11.13
N VAL A 95 1.25 -11.06 -11.92
CA VAL A 95 2.59 -11.58 -12.20
C VAL A 95 2.74 -11.59 -13.71
N SER A 96 3.72 -10.87 -14.21
CA SER A 96 4.00 -10.80 -15.64
C SER A 96 5.52 -10.76 -15.81
N GLU A 97 6.05 -11.59 -16.70
CA GLU A 97 7.50 -11.65 -16.96
C GLU A 97 8.30 -11.85 -15.67
N ASN A 98 7.78 -12.66 -14.76
CA ASN A 98 8.38 -12.94 -13.45
C ASN A 98 8.42 -11.73 -12.51
N VAL A 99 7.65 -10.68 -12.81
CA VAL A 99 7.53 -9.51 -11.95
C VAL A 99 6.18 -9.53 -11.25
N ARG A 100 6.20 -9.41 -9.93
CA ARG A 100 4.99 -9.31 -9.12
C ARG A 100 4.72 -7.84 -8.86
N GLN A 101 3.57 -7.37 -9.30
CA GLN A 101 3.21 -5.97 -9.10
C GLN A 101 1.75 -5.82 -8.73
N TYR A 102 1.43 -4.70 -8.08
CA TYR A 102 0.06 -4.35 -7.73
C TYR A 102 -0.46 -3.37 -8.77
N VAL A 103 -1.67 -3.62 -9.26
CA VAL A 103 -2.30 -2.75 -10.25
C VAL A 103 -3.70 -2.40 -9.76
N PRO A 104 -4.23 -1.23 -10.18
CA PRO A 104 -5.60 -0.88 -9.82
C PRO A 104 -6.57 -1.94 -10.29
N ALA A 105 -7.52 -2.30 -9.41
CA ALA A 105 -8.56 -3.26 -9.74
C ALA A 105 -9.65 -2.53 -10.51
N GLU A 106 -9.89 -2.94 -11.75
CA GLU A 106 -10.90 -2.33 -12.60
C GLU A 106 -12.09 -3.25 -12.78
#